data_216b16d7d73f6af4d7a60acb6e8f1daf
#
_entry.id   216b16d7d73f6af4d7a60acb6e8f1daf
#
_cell.length_a   1.000
_cell.length_b   1.000
_cell.length_c   1.000
_cell.angle_alpha   90.00
_cell.angle_beta   90.00
_cell.angle_gamma   90.00
#
_symmetry.space_group_name_H-M   'P 1'
#
loop_
_entity.id
_entity.type
_entity.pdbx_description
1 polymer ?
#
loop_
_entity_poly.entity_id
_entity_poly.type
_entity_poly.pdbx_seq_one_letter_code
_entity_poly.pdbx_strand_id
1 'polypeptide(L)'
;VAPPSTAAYIGRMETPRFVTGQFLLAMPGIGDARFERSVIAMCAHDEDGALGIGLGRIIPRLGFHDLLGQLDIDPGVAPNAPIHLGGPVEPSRGFVIHSRDWGGQESIDVAGRWTLSPTIDVLQAIAAGKGPTRWVAALGYAGWGGGQLEEELTRHGWFVAPGDDDLLFEGTAESRWNQGFKAAGIDPRLLASDYGTA
;
A
#
# COMPACT_ATOMS: atom_id res chain seq x y z
N VAL A 1 -3.83 -22.97 32.50
CA VAL A 1 -4.68 -22.65 31.31
C VAL A 1 -3.73 -22.26 30.20
N ALA A 2 -3.62 -23.11 29.17
CA ALA A 2 -2.77 -22.83 28.03
C ALA A 2 -3.32 -21.60 27.25
N PRO A 3 -2.48 -20.70 26.73
CA PRO A 3 -2.94 -19.60 25.90
C PRO A 3 -3.62 -20.16 24.63
N PRO A 4 -4.65 -19.50 24.09
CA PRO A 4 -5.30 -19.95 22.86
C PRO A 4 -4.29 -19.96 21.71
N SER A 5 -4.38 -20.97 20.84
CA SER A 5 -3.50 -21.10 19.70
C SER A 5 -3.64 -19.89 18.75
N THR A 6 -2.57 -19.51 18.07
CA THR A 6 -2.51 -18.40 17.12
C THR A 6 -3.58 -18.52 16.03
N ALA A 7 -3.93 -19.74 15.63
CA ALA A 7 -5.02 -20.04 14.70
C ALA A 7 -6.41 -19.58 15.23
N ALA A 8 -6.63 -19.60 16.55
CA ALA A 8 -7.87 -19.13 17.16
C ALA A 8 -7.98 -17.59 17.17
N TYR A 9 -6.85 -16.89 17.10
CA TYR A 9 -6.84 -15.42 17.03
C TYR A 9 -7.15 -14.91 15.62
N ILE A 10 -6.66 -15.60 14.60
CA ILE A 10 -6.93 -15.27 13.19
C ILE A 10 -8.39 -15.57 12.82
N GLY A 11 -8.99 -16.60 13.38
CA GLY A 11 -10.40 -16.99 13.11
C GLY A 11 -11.46 -16.09 13.73
N ARG A 12 -11.09 -15.07 14.53
CA ARG A 12 -12.03 -14.12 15.15
C ARG A 12 -12.04 -12.73 14.51
N MET A 13 -11.10 -12.42 13.62
CA MET A 13 -11.17 -11.21 12.83
C MET A 13 -12.00 -11.53 11.57
N GLU A 14 -13.28 -11.18 11.60
CA GLU A 14 -14.09 -11.19 10.39
C GLU A 14 -13.37 -10.31 9.36
N THR A 15 -12.84 -10.93 8.31
CA THR A 15 -12.23 -10.18 7.19
C THR A 15 -13.36 -9.37 6.57
N PRO A 16 -13.28 -8.03 6.52
CA PRO A 16 -14.32 -7.25 5.90
C PRO A 16 -14.47 -7.68 4.43
N ARG A 17 -15.69 -7.66 3.92
CA ARG A 17 -15.98 -8.05 2.53
C ARG A 17 -15.13 -7.24 1.54
N PHE A 18 -14.97 -5.95 1.81
CA PHE A 18 -14.15 -5.03 1.02
C PHE A 18 -13.14 -4.31 1.90
N VAL A 19 -11.94 -4.12 1.40
CA VAL A 19 -10.77 -3.66 2.19
C VAL A 19 -10.24 -2.30 1.74
N THR A 20 -11.04 -1.49 1.07
CA THR A 20 -10.67 -0.12 0.69
C THR A 20 -10.25 0.70 1.92
N GLY A 21 -9.14 1.41 1.83
CA GLY A 21 -8.60 2.22 2.94
C GLY A 21 -7.86 1.43 4.01
N GLN A 22 -7.57 0.15 3.76
CA GLN A 22 -6.80 -0.73 4.63
C GLN A 22 -5.50 -1.15 3.94
N PHE A 23 -4.64 -1.86 4.67
CA PHE A 23 -3.42 -2.44 4.11
C PHE A 23 -3.55 -3.94 3.92
N LEU A 24 -2.95 -4.45 2.87
CA LEU A 24 -2.61 -5.86 2.74
C LEU A 24 -1.13 -6.04 3.08
N LEU A 25 -0.85 -6.91 4.03
CA LEU A 25 0.50 -7.33 4.38
C LEU A 25 0.69 -8.76 3.90
N ALA A 26 1.75 -9.01 3.14
CA ALA A 26 2.06 -10.38 2.70
C ALA A 26 2.31 -11.27 3.92
N MET A 27 1.64 -12.41 3.98
CA MET A 27 1.88 -13.41 5.02
C MET A 27 3.27 -13.99 4.87
N PRO A 28 4.00 -14.24 5.98
CA PRO A 28 5.25 -14.99 5.91
C PRO A 28 5.05 -16.33 5.21
N GLY A 29 5.92 -16.66 4.27
CA GLY A 29 5.81 -17.91 3.53
C GLY A 29 4.76 -17.91 2.40
N ILE A 30 4.36 -16.73 1.90
CA ILE A 30 3.42 -16.59 0.77
C ILE A 30 3.84 -17.39 -0.48
N GLY A 31 5.09 -17.86 -0.54
CA GLY A 31 5.58 -18.74 -1.58
C GLY A 31 6.03 -18.06 -2.87
N ASP A 32 5.70 -16.78 -3.07
CA ASP A 32 6.13 -15.98 -4.21
C ASP A 32 7.08 -14.87 -3.73
N ALA A 33 8.37 -14.98 -4.10
CA ALA A 33 9.39 -14.01 -3.71
C ALA A 33 9.10 -12.58 -4.17
N ARG A 34 8.27 -12.41 -5.20
CA ARG A 34 7.85 -11.07 -5.68
C ARG A 34 6.97 -10.35 -4.67
N PHE A 35 6.21 -11.10 -3.88
CA PHE A 35 5.28 -10.57 -2.88
C PHE A 35 5.80 -10.66 -1.44
N GLU A 36 6.97 -11.25 -1.24
CA GLU A 36 7.56 -11.34 0.09
C GLU A 36 7.70 -9.95 0.72
N ARG A 37 7.19 -9.81 1.95
CA ARG A 37 7.15 -8.54 2.69
C ARG A 37 6.43 -7.39 1.98
N SER A 38 5.53 -7.70 1.06
CA SER A 38 4.72 -6.67 0.42
C SER A 38 3.79 -5.99 1.41
N VAL A 39 3.66 -4.69 1.21
CA VAL A 39 2.68 -3.83 1.87
C VAL A 39 1.92 -3.11 0.78
N ILE A 40 0.61 -3.24 0.73
CA ILE A 40 -0.22 -2.64 -0.31
C ILE A 40 -1.31 -1.79 0.37
N ALA A 41 -1.36 -0.50 0.03
CA ALA A 41 -2.49 0.35 0.42
C ALA A 41 -3.64 0.12 -0.55
N MET A 42 -4.78 -0.32 -0.04
CA MET A 42 -5.95 -0.63 -0.87
C MET A 42 -6.74 0.64 -1.16
N CYS A 43 -6.75 1.03 -2.42
CA CYS A 43 -7.38 2.27 -2.89
C CYS A 43 -8.79 2.08 -3.40
N ALA A 44 -9.12 0.89 -3.91
CA ALA A 44 -10.47 0.51 -4.33
C ALA A 44 -10.67 -1.00 -4.16
N HIS A 45 -11.85 -1.41 -3.74
CA HIS A 45 -12.25 -2.82 -3.71
C HIS A 45 -13.77 -2.91 -3.70
N ASP A 46 -14.31 -3.56 -4.70
CA ASP A 46 -15.74 -3.82 -4.88
C ASP A 46 -15.98 -5.18 -5.58
N GLU A 47 -17.19 -5.44 -6.04
CA GLU A 47 -17.56 -6.69 -6.71
C GLU A 47 -16.86 -6.88 -8.07
N ASP A 48 -16.44 -5.80 -8.70
CA ASP A 48 -15.81 -5.81 -10.02
C ASP A 48 -14.29 -6.00 -9.95
N GLY A 49 -13.68 -5.80 -8.77
CA GLY A 49 -12.26 -6.00 -8.56
C GLY A 49 -11.65 -5.13 -7.48
N ALA A 50 -10.33 -5.07 -7.48
CA ALA A 50 -9.59 -4.27 -6.52
C ALA A 50 -8.35 -3.62 -7.15
N LEU A 51 -7.96 -2.48 -6.57
CA LEU A 51 -6.75 -1.74 -6.91
C LEU A 51 -6.01 -1.35 -5.63
N GLY A 52 -4.72 -1.62 -5.60
CA GLY A 52 -3.85 -1.23 -4.51
C GLY A 52 -2.51 -0.70 -4.98
N ILE A 53 -1.86 0.08 -4.13
CA ILE A 53 -0.55 0.66 -4.39
C ILE A 53 0.47 0.05 -3.45
N GLY A 54 1.49 -0.60 -4.02
CA GLY A 54 2.60 -1.19 -3.27
C GLY A 54 3.47 -0.13 -2.62
N LEU A 55 3.85 -0.36 -1.37
CA LEU A 55 4.63 0.56 -0.54
C LEU A 55 5.85 -0.10 0.12
N GLY A 56 6.05 -1.40 -0.12
CA GLY A 56 7.11 -2.19 0.51
C GLY A 56 8.47 -2.09 -0.18
N ARG A 57 8.54 -1.53 -1.37
CA ARG A 57 9.77 -1.39 -2.16
C ARG A 57 9.82 -0.04 -2.86
N ILE A 58 11.02 0.49 -3.02
CA ILE A 58 11.27 1.68 -3.83
C ILE A 58 11.92 1.28 -5.16
N ILE A 59 11.76 2.13 -6.17
CA ILE A 59 12.45 1.99 -7.45
C ILE A 59 13.88 2.52 -7.27
N PRO A 60 14.92 1.68 -7.45
CA PRO A 60 16.30 2.12 -7.27
C PRO A 60 16.65 3.26 -8.21
N ARG A 61 17.39 4.26 -7.71
CA ARG A 61 17.92 5.39 -8.48
C ARG A 61 16.87 6.28 -9.13
N LEU A 62 15.63 6.20 -8.68
CA LEU A 62 14.57 7.09 -9.13
C LEU A 62 14.01 7.87 -7.94
N GLY A 63 14.26 9.16 -7.90
CA GLY A 63 13.67 10.08 -6.93
C GLY A 63 12.52 10.88 -7.53
N PHE A 64 11.81 11.59 -6.69
CA PHE A 64 10.68 12.42 -7.13
C PHE A 64 11.15 13.55 -8.08
N HIS A 65 12.34 14.12 -7.85
CA HIS A 65 12.91 15.12 -8.77
C HIS A 65 13.21 14.56 -10.16
N ASP A 66 13.67 13.31 -10.25
CA ASP A 66 13.91 12.67 -11.55
C ASP A 66 12.59 12.46 -12.30
N LEU A 67 11.55 12.04 -11.58
CA LEU A 67 10.22 11.89 -12.16
C LEU A 67 9.68 13.22 -12.70
N LEU A 68 9.79 14.29 -11.92
CA LEU A 68 9.37 15.63 -12.34
C LEU A 68 10.18 16.10 -13.56
N GLY A 69 11.48 15.85 -13.59
CA GLY A 69 12.35 16.18 -14.71
C GLY A 69 11.98 15.47 -16.01
N GLN A 70 11.56 14.20 -15.93
CA GLN A 70 11.05 13.45 -17.10
C GLN A 70 9.73 14.01 -17.66
N LEU A 71 8.99 14.75 -16.85
CA LEU A 71 7.73 15.39 -17.20
C LEU A 71 7.88 16.89 -17.49
N ASP A 72 9.10 17.40 -17.58
CA ASP A 72 9.41 18.82 -17.77
C ASP A 72 8.79 19.73 -16.68
N ILE A 73 8.71 19.22 -15.43
CA ILE A 73 8.25 19.96 -14.27
C ILE A 73 9.46 20.35 -13.43
N ASP A 74 9.61 21.65 -13.16
CA ASP A 74 10.61 22.14 -12.19
C ASP A 74 10.26 21.61 -10.80
N PRO A 75 11.21 20.97 -10.08
CA PRO A 75 10.96 20.43 -8.75
C PRO A 75 10.52 21.49 -7.72
N GLY A 76 10.85 22.74 -7.91
CA GLY A 76 10.44 23.83 -7.04
C GLY A 76 10.81 23.57 -5.58
N VAL A 77 9.82 23.57 -4.71
CA VAL A 77 9.99 23.31 -3.26
C VAL A 77 9.80 21.84 -2.87
N ALA A 78 9.51 20.97 -3.83
CA ALA A 78 9.27 19.56 -3.53
C ALA A 78 10.50 18.86 -2.96
N PRO A 79 10.37 18.03 -1.92
CA PRO A 79 11.46 17.16 -1.50
C PRO A 79 11.75 16.09 -2.55
N ASN A 80 12.99 15.61 -2.62
CA ASN A 80 13.34 14.49 -3.48
C ASN A 80 12.98 13.16 -2.79
N ALA A 81 11.69 12.89 -2.67
CA ALA A 81 11.17 11.69 -2.03
C ALA A 81 11.40 10.44 -2.89
N PRO A 82 11.48 9.24 -2.27
CA PRO A 82 11.56 7.99 -3.02
C PRO A 82 10.28 7.73 -3.83
N ILE A 83 10.43 7.04 -4.96
CA ILE A 83 9.31 6.54 -5.75
C ILE A 83 9.10 5.06 -5.43
N HIS A 84 7.90 4.70 -5.00
CA HIS A 84 7.56 3.33 -4.66
C HIS A 84 7.24 2.49 -5.91
N LEU A 85 7.57 1.21 -5.85
CA LEU A 85 7.11 0.22 -6.81
C LEU A 85 5.68 -0.16 -6.48
N GLY A 86 4.73 0.52 -7.12
CA GLY A 86 3.30 0.40 -6.80
C GLY A 86 2.66 -0.91 -7.22
N GLY A 87 3.21 -1.58 -8.23
CA GLY A 87 2.75 -2.86 -8.69
C GLY A 87 3.09 -3.15 -10.15
N PRO A 88 2.74 -4.35 -10.64
CA PRO A 88 3.12 -4.82 -11.97
C PRO A 88 2.26 -4.28 -13.11
N VAL A 89 1.09 -3.69 -12.80
CA VAL A 89 0.17 -3.20 -13.83
C VAL A 89 0.53 -1.75 -14.18
N GLU A 90 0.59 -1.44 -15.46
CA GLU A 90 0.97 -0.12 -16.00
C GLU A 90 2.19 0.49 -15.30
N PRO A 91 3.37 -0.13 -15.35
CA PRO A 91 4.51 0.22 -14.48
C PRO A 91 5.10 1.60 -14.71
N SER A 92 4.73 2.28 -15.78
CA SER A 92 5.12 3.67 -16.06
C SER A 92 4.07 4.70 -15.65
N ARG A 93 2.89 4.26 -15.20
CA ARG A 93 1.83 5.15 -14.75
C ARG A 93 2.08 5.61 -13.32
N GLY A 94 2.06 6.93 -13.11
CA GLY A 94 2.26 7.54 -11.80
C GLY A 94 0.98 7.63 -10.98
N PHE A 95 1.13 7.43 -9.66
CA PHE A 95 0.09 7.61 -8.66
C PHE A 95 0.64 8.33 -7.44
N VAL A 96 -0.16 9.18 -6.84
CA VAL A 96 0.13 9.78 -5.54
C VAL A 96 -1.02 9.45 -4.59
N ILE A 97 -0.71 8.78 -3.49
CA ILE A 97 -1.65 8.67 -2.35
C ILE A 97 -1.32 9.81 -1.40
N HIS A 98 -2.32 10.52 -0.97
CA HIS A 98 -2.07 11.72 -0.16
C HIS A 98 -3.20 12.01 0.85
N SER A 99 -2.91 12.94 1.76
CA SER A 99 -3.87 13.49 2.70
C SER A 99 -5.01 14.22 1.98
N ARG A 100 -6.17 14.30 2.63
CA ARG A 100 -7.41 14.82 2.04
C ARG A 100 -7.49 16.35 1.94
N ASP A 101 -6.44 17.05 2.33
CA ASP A 101 -6.35 18.51 2.33
C ASP A 101 -6.09 19.12 0.94
N TRP A 102 -6.01 18.29 -0.08
CA TRP A 102 -5.88 18.69 -1.47
C TRP A 102 -6.73 17.78 -2.37
N GLY A 103 -7.26 18.35 -3.46
CA GLY A 103 -8.00 17.59 -4.46
C GLY A 103 -7.74 18.12 -5.87
N GLY A 104 -7.52 17.22 -6.82
CA GLY A 104 -7.28 17.50 -8.23
C GLY A 104 -8.40 17.00 -9.13
N GLN A 105 -8.13 16.99 -10.45
CA GLN A 105 -9.13 16.71 -11.48
C GLN A 105 -9.71 15.30 -11.43
N GLU A 106 -8.89 14.30 -11.20
CA GLU A 106 -9.29 12.88 -11.17
C GLU A 106 -8.96 12.24 -9.82
N SER A 107 -9.01 13.00 -8.76
CA SER A 107 -8.76 12.51 -7.41
C SER A 107 -9.88 11.55 -6.97
N ILE A 108 -9.48 10.41 -6.44
CA ILE A 108 -10.35 9.34 -5.96
C ILE A 108 -10.31 9.31 -4.44
N ASP A 109 -11.48 9.38 -3.80
CA ASP A 109 -11.59 9.20 -2.34
C ASP A 109 -11.35 7.75 -1.97
N VAL A 110 -10.47 7.51 -1.00
CA VAL A 110 -10.13 6.19 -0.49
C VAL A 110 -10.74 6.01 0.89
N ALA A 111 -11.99 5.56 0.92
CA ALA A 111 -12.77 5.26 2.11
C ALA A 111 -12.84 6.41 3.14
N GLY A 112 -12.84 7.66 2.68
CA GLY A 112 -12.84 8.84 3.54
C GLY A 112 -11.54 9.05 4.35
N ARG A 113 -10.50 8.27 4.06
CA ARG A 113 -9.22 8.29 4.78
C ARG A 113 -8.13 9.00 4.00
N TRP A 114 -7.95 8.64 2.75
CA TRP A 114 -6.92 9.20 1.86
C TRP A 114 -7.52 9.61 0.53
N THR A 115 -6.68 10.15 -0.33
CA THR A 115 -7.00 10.46 -1.72
C THR A 115 -5.94 9.83 -2.61
N LEU A 116 -6.36 9.24 -3.73
CA LEU A 116 -5.49 8.76 -4.79
C LEU A 116 -5.61 9.70 -5.99
N SER A 117 -4.51 10.27 -6.45
CA SER A 117 -4.45 11.15 -7.61
C SER A 117 -3.57 10.54 -8.71
N PRO A 118 -4.14 10.22 -9.88
CA PRO A 118 -3.41 9.60 -10.99
C PRO A 118 -2.92 10.62 -12.03
N THR A 119 -3.13 11.90 -11.81
CA THR A 119 -2.92 12.96 -12.80
C THR A 119 -1.75 13.88 -12.44
N ILE A 120 -1.20 14.55 -13.46
CA ILE A 120 0.00 15.38 -13.35
C ILE A 120 -0.19 16.63 -12.47
N ASP A 121 -1.43 17.08 -12.28
CA ASP A 121 -1.76 18.25 -11.48
C ASP A 121 -1.34 18.14 -10.01
N VAL A 122 -1.38 16.94 -9.42
CA VAL A 122 -0.86 16.72 -8.07
C VAL A 122 0.66 16.92 -7.99
N LEU A 123 1.39 16.48 -9.01
CA LEU A 123 2.84 16.66 -9.10
C LEU A 123 3.21 18.13 -9.22
N GLN A 124 2.49 18.87 -10.05
CA GLN A 124 2.64 20.31 -10.21
C GLN A 124 2.34 21.07 -8.92
N ALA A 125 1.27 20.69 -8.23
CA ALA A 125 0.89 21.30 -6.96
C ALA A 125 1.94 21.04 -5.87
N ILE A 126 2.48 19.84 -5.78
CA ILE A 126 3.57 19.52 -4.83
C ILE A 126 4.82 20.35 -5.15
N ALA A 127 5.22 20.43 -6.40
CA ALA A 127 6.37 21.25 -6.84
C ALA A 127 6.19 22.73 -6.50
N ALA A 128 4.99 23.25 -6.62
CA ALA A 128 4.65 24.65 -6.30
C ALA A 128 4.47 24.92 -4.79
N GLY A 129 4.52 23.91 -3.94
CA GLY A 129 4.26 24.05 -2.50
C GLY A 129 2.79 24.27 -2.15
N LYS A 130 1.87 23.92 -3.06
CA LYS A 130 0.42 24.07 -2.93
C LYS A 130 -0.32 22.73 -2.98
N GLY A 131 0.40 21.64 -2.87
CA GLY A 131 -0.12 20.29 -2.87
C GLY A 131 -0.57 19.80 -1.50
N PRO A 132 -0.87 18.49 -1.40
CA PRO A 132 -1.23 17.86 -0.13
C PRO A 132 -0.07 17.95 0.88
N THR A 133 -0.41 18.02 2.16
CA THR A 133 0.59 18.12 3.24
C THR A 133 1.40 16.84 3.40
N ARG A 134 0.76 15.67 3.20
CA ARG A 134 1.38 14.35 3.33
C ARG A 134 1.08 13.55 2.05
N TRP A 135 2.10 12.90 1.51
CA TRP A 135 1.95 12.14 0.27
C TRP A 135 3.05 11.09 0.09
N VAL A 136 2.75 10.09 -0.68
CA VAL A 136 3.70 9.10 -1.22
C VAL A 136 3.45 8.92 -2.71
N ALA A 137 4.52 8.82 -3.48
CA ALA A 137 4.45 8.62 -4.93
C ALA A 137 4.87 7.21 -5.30
N ALA A 138 4.21 6.66 -6.32
CA ALA A 138 4.47 5.33 -6.84
C ALA A 138 4.31 5.26 -8.36
N LEU A 139 4.95 4.28 -8.98
CA LEU A 139 4.73 3.90 -10.37
C LEU A 139 4.12 2.49 -10.42
N GLY A 140 3.10 2.34 -11.26
CA GLY A 140 2.34 1.10 -11.37
C GLY A 140 1.40 0.84 -10.20
N TYR A 141 0.59 -0.18 -10.33
CA TYR A 141 -0.36 -0.62 -9.30
C TYR A 141 -0.53 -2.14 -9.29
N ALA A 142 -1.08 -2.66 -8.20
CA ALA A 142 -1.55 -4.03 -8.09
C ALA A 142 -3.06 -4.07 -8.37
N GLY A 143 -3.49 -4.96 -9.24
CA GLY A 143 -4.88 -5.10 -9.64
C GLY A 143 -5.37 -6.53 -9.45
N TRP A 144 -6.63 -6.67 -9.03
CA TRP A 144 -7.34 -7.94 -8.93
C TRP A 144 -8.66 -7.85 -9.69
N GLY A 145 -9.00 -8.92 -10.41
CA GLY A 145 -10.32 -9.07 -11.00
C GLY A 145 -11.40 -9.34 -9.95
N GLY A 146 -12.67 -9.26 -10.35
CA GLY A 146 -13.79 -9.51 -9.44
C GLY A 146 -13.68 -10.87 -8.74
N GLY A 147 -13.74 -10.88 -7.40
CA GLY A 147 -13.62 -12.07 -6.57
C GLY A 147 -12.21 -12.61 -6.36
N GLN A 148 -11.21 -12.15 -7.12
CA GLN A 148 -9.85 -12.67 -7.03
C GLN A 148 -9.19 -12.36 -5.68
N LEU A 149 -9.31 -11.12 -5.20
CA LEU A 149 -8.72 -10.75 -3.91
C LEU A 149 -9.37 -11.52 -2.76
N GLU A 150 -10.68 -11.71 -2.79
CA GLU A 150 -11.40 -12.48 -1.79
C GLU A 150 -10.93 -13.93 -1.73
N GLU A 151 -10.64 -14.56 -2.87
CA GLU A 151 -10.05 -15.90 -2.91
C GLU A 151 -8.65 -15.92 -2.28
N GLU A 152 -7.81 -14.94 -2.60
CA GLU A 152 -6.46 -14.83 -2.04
C GLU A 152 -6.47 -14.59 -0.52
N LEU A 153 -7.41 -13.79 -0.04
CA LEU A 153 -7.64 -13.57 1.39
C LEU A 153 -8.07 -14.86 2.10
N THR A 154 -8.93 -15.65 1.47
CA THR A 154 -9.39 -16.94 2.00
C THR A 154 -8.24 -17.95 2.09
N ARG A 155 -7.30 -17.91 1.16
CA ARG A 155 -6.10 -18.76 1.15
C ARG A 155 -5.00 -18.29 2.11
N HIS A 156 -5.27 -17.25 2.90
CA HIS A 156 -4.33 -16.69 3.87
C HIS A 156 -3.00 -16.18 3.25
N GLY A 157 -3.05 -15.71 2.00
CA GLY A 157 -1.88 -15.07 1.36
C GLY A 157 -1.61 -13.67 1.90
N TRP A 158 -2.65 -13.00 2.39
CA TRP A 158 -2.62 -11.64 2.87
C TRP A 158 -3.20 -11.52 4.26
N PHE A 159 -2.57 -10.67 5.08
CA PHE A 159 -3.13 -10.16 6.32
C PHE A 159 -3.70 -8.76 6.08
N VAL A 160 -4.94 -8.53 6.48
CA VAL A 160 -5.58 -7.22 6.39
C VAL A 160 -5.29 -6.43 7.66
N ALA A 161 -4.54 -5.35 7.52
CA ALA A 161 -4.26 -4.42 8.60
C ALA A 161 -5.11 -3.16 8.48
N PRO A 162 -5.52 -2.53 9.61
CA PRO A 162 -6.25 -1.27 9.57
C PRO A 162 -5.48 -0.17 8.84
N GLY A 163 -6.20 0.74 8.18
CA GLY A 163 -5.61 1.94 7.62
C GLY A 163 -5.00 2.81 8.73
N ASP A 164 -3.78 3.28 8.49
CA ASP A 164 -3.00 4.07 9.44
C ASP A 164 -2.18 5.11 8.68
N ASP A 165 -2.36 6.39 9.01
CA ASP A 165 -1.71 7.49 8.31
C ASP A 165 -0.20 7.51 8.55
N ASP A 166 0.24 7.18 9.76
CA ASP A 166 1.66 7.17 10.08
C ASP A 166 2.37 6.02 9.38
N LEU A 167 1.72 4.86 9.28
CA LEU A 167 2.25 3.75 8.49
C LEU A 167 2.39 4.12 7.01
N LEU A 168 1.41 4.82 6.46
CA LEU A 168 1.41 5.24 5.06
C LEU A 168 2.46 6.32 4.79
N PHE A 169 2.47 7.40 5.56
CA PHE A 169 3.21 8.62 5.23
C PHE A 169 4.56 8.74 5.93
N GLU A 170 4.71 8.19 7.14
CA GLU A 170 5.94 8.30 7.94
C GLU A 170 6.85 7.07 7.82
N GLY A 171 6.32 5.92 7.40
CA GLY A 171 7.08 4.68 7.28
C GLY A 171 8.08 4.71 6.12
N THR A 172 9.21 4.01 6.27
CA THR A 172 10.09 3.68 5.15
C THR A 172 9.58 2.41 4.46
N ALA A 173 9.96 2.21 3.19
CA ALA A 173 9.56 1.02 2.44
C ALA A 173 9.94 -0.27 3.20
N GLU A 174 11.16 -0.34 3.75
CA GLU A 174 11.65 -1.52 4.45
C GLU A 174 10.96 -1.74 5.82
N SER A 175 10.52 -0.68 6.49
CA SER A 175 9.97 -0.76 7.84
C SER A 175 8.47 -1.04 7.88
N ARG A 176 7.73 -0.72 6.81
CA ARG A 176 6.26 -0.76 6.81
C ARG A 176 5.68 -2.14 7.08
N TRP A 177 6.28 -3.19 6.56
CA TRP A 177 5.76 -4.54 6.77
C TRP A 177 5.81 -4.94 8.24
N ASN A 178 6.96 -4.75 8.90
CA ASN A 178 7.10 -5.02 10.33
C ASN A 178 6.21 -4.12 11.19
N GLN A 179 6.13 -2.83 10.85
CA GLN A 179 5.29 -1.86 11.56
C GLN A 179 3.81 -2.18 11.42
N GLY A 180 3.36 -2.63 10.24
CA GLY A 180 1.99 -3.03 10.01
C GLY A 180 1.55 -4.20 10.87
N PHE A 181 2.38 -5.25 10.98
CA PHE A 181 2.12 -6.37 11.87
C PHE A 181 2.18 -5.97 13.34
N LYS A 182 3.17 -5.16 13.72
CA LYS A 182 3.29 -4.65 15.09
C LYS A 182 2.08 -3.81 15.51
N ALA A 183 1.58 -2.94 14.63
CA ALA A 183 0.38 -2.14 14.88
C ALA A 183 -0.87 -2.99 15.07
N ALA A 184 -0.92 -4.16 14.41
CA ALA A 184 -1.98 -5.15 14.60
C ALA A 184 -1.79 -6.04 15.84
N GLY A 185 -0.70 -5.87 16.60
CA GLY A 185 -0.38 -6.69 17.78
C GLY A 185 0.13 -8.09 17.44
N ILE A 186 0.63 -8.30 16.24
CA ILE A 186 1.07 -9.61 15.75
C ILE A 186 2.58 -9.59 15.51
N ASP A 187 3.27 -10.62 16.03
CA ASP A 187 4.66 -10.88 15.67
C ASP A 187 4.71 -11.80 14.42
N PRO A 188 5.15 -11.31 13.27
CA PRO A 188 5.15 -12.10 12.04
C PRO A 188 6.08 -13.32 12.11
N ARG A 189 7.06 -13.35 13.00
CA ARG A 189 7.94 -14.51 13.22
C ARG A 189 7.18 -15.71 13.75
N LEU A 190 6.10 -15.47 14.51
CA LEU A 190 5.25 -16.54 15.03
C LEU A 190 4.34 -17.15 13.95
N LEU A 191 4.05 -16.40 12.89
CA LEU A 191 3.25 -16.88 11.77
C LEU A 191 4.04 -17.80 10.83
N ALA A 192 5.36 -17.68 10.78
CA ALA A 192 6.23 -18.47 9.93
C ALA A 192 6.44 -19.91 10.43
N SER A 193 6.17 -20.18 11.71
CA SER A 193 6.44 -21.50 12.32
C SER A 193 5.39 -22.56 12.00
N ASP A 194 4.24 -22.22 11.47
CA ASP A 194 3.16 -23.17 11.19
C ASP A 194 3.26 -23.85 9.79
N TYR A 195 4.23 -23.46 8.95
CA TYR A 195 4.45 -24.04 7.61
C TYR A 195 5.65 -24.99 7.51
N GLY A 196 6.25 -25.35 8.62
CA GLY A 196 7.56 -26.05 8.68
C GLY A 196 7.57 -27.45 9.26
N THR A 197 6.46 -28.20 9.30
CA THR A 197 6.50 -29.62 9.63
C THR A 197 5.35 -30.40 8.99
N ALA A 198 5.62 -30.97 7.86
CA ALA A 198 4.98 -32.19 7.38
C ALA A 198 6.07 -33.09 6.82
#